data_0ca561def257cc076ab6ba1775a51b94
#
_entry.id   0ca561def257cc076ab6ba1775a51b94
#
_cell.length_a   1.000
_cell.length_b   1.000
_cell.length_c   1.000
_cell.angle_alpha   90.00
_cell.angle_beta   90.00
_cell.angle_gamma   90.00
#
_symmetry.space_group_name_H-M   'P 1'
#
loop_
_entity.id
_entity.type
_entity.pdbx_description
1 polymer ?
#
loop_
_entity_poly.entity_id
_entity_poly.type
_entity_poly.pdbx_seq_one_letter_code
_entity_poly.pdbx_strand_id
1 'polypeptide(L)'
;MENKLIAFIEDTKRSVDDKTWFTFDRLTFETGKATLKPESQEQLQNIAEILKAYPKVTLKLGGYTDNMRDPQSNLKLSQQRAETVMADLVKLGVEAGRLKAEGYGQEHPVADNSTEEDRAKNRWIDLRATSK
;
A
#
# COMPACT_ATOMS: atom_id res chain seq x y z
N MET A 1 9.73 -0.87 -6.88
CA MET A 1 9.14 0.17 -6.03
C MET A 1 10.10 0.64 -4.95
N GLU A 2 10.79 -0.26 -4.29
CA GLU A 2 11.69 0.08 -3.17
C GLU A 2 12.76 1.11 -3.55
N ASN A 3 13.41 0.94 -4.71
CA ASN A 3 14.44 1.87 -5.16
C ASN A 3 13.91 3.30 -5.38
N LYS A 4 12.70 3.42 -5.88
CA LYS A 4 12.05 4.72 -6.07
C LYS A 4 11.71 5.38 -4.74
N LEU A 5 11.27 4.59 -3.76
CA LEU A 5 10.98 5.08 -2.43
C LEU A 5 12.27 5.58 -1.75
N ILE A 6 13.34 4.80 -1.80
CA ILE A 6 14.62 5.19 -1.23
C ILE A 6 15.12 6.49 -1.88
N ALA A 7 15.07 6.58 -3.19
CA ALA A 7 15.49 7.77 -3.92
C ALA A 7 14.69 9.01 -3.47
N PHE A 8 13.38 8.86 -3.28
CA PHE A 8 12.55 9.95 -2.77
C PHE A 8 12.93 10.35 -1.34
N ILE A 9 13.15 9.37 -0.46
CA ILE A 9 13.53 9.62 0.94
C ILE A 9 14.88 10.37 0.99
N GLU A 10 15.84 9.98 0.17
CA GLU A 10 17.18 10.56 0.17
C GLU A 10 17.26 11.90 -0.58
N ASP A 11 16.25 12.26 -1.35
CA ASP A 11 16.23 13.50 -2.10
C ASP A 11 15.85 14.68 -1.20
N THR A 12 16.87 15.39 -0.71
CA THR A 12 16.66 16.52 0.21
C THR A 12 16.01 17.73 -0.45
N LYS A 13 15.95 17.78 -1.78
CA LYS A 13 15.34 18.87 -2.55
C LYS A 13 13.83 18.69 -2.72
N ARG A 14 13.32 17.49 -2.51
CA ARG A 14 11.89 17.20 -2.62
C ARG A 14 11.26 17.08 -1.23
N SER A 15 10.19 17.82 -1.02
CA SER A 15 9.39 17.70 0.20
C SER A 15 8.34 16.60 0.04
N VAL A 16 7.83 16.09 1.16
CA VAL A 16 6.67 15.21 1.12
C VAL A 16 5.45 16.00 0.62
N ASP A 17 4.58 15.34 -0.13
CA ASP A 17 3.36 15.93 -0.65
C ASP A 17 2.21 14.92 -0.58
N ASP A 18 1.02 15.33 -0.99
CA ASP A 18 -0.17 14.47 -1.00
C ASP A 18 -0.41 13.79 -2.36
N LYS A 19 0.55 13.85 -3.27
CA LYS A 19 0.39 13.38 -4.65
C LYS A 19 1.40 12.30 -5.05
N THR A 20 2.50 12.15 -4.31
CA THR A 20 3.55 11.17 -4.65
C THR A 20 3.27 9.85 -3.96
N TRP A 21 2.68 8.92 -4.71
CA TRP A 21 2.35 7.58 -4.25
C TRP A 21 3.26 6.55 -4.92
N PHE A 22 3.61 5.52 -4.17
CA PHE A 22 4.40 4.39 -4.66
C PHE A 22 3.55 3.13 -4.57
N THR A 23 3.39 2.43 -5.69
CA THR A 23 2.57 1.22 -5.76
C THR A 23 3.39 -0.01 -5.38
N PHE A 24 2.88 -0.80 -4.46
CA PHE A 24 3.45 -2.12 -4.18
C PHE A 24 3.23 -3.02 -5.40
N ASP A 25 4.28 -3.60 -5.92
CA ASP A 25 4.23 -4.40 -7.16
C ASP A 25 4.31 -5.90 -6.91
N ARG A 26 4.52 -6.33 -5.66
CA ARG A 26 4.65 -7.74 -5.29
C ARG A 26 3.76 -8.15 -4.11
N LEU A 27 2.72 -7.36 -3.82
CA LEU A 27 1.73 -7.74 -2.83
C LEU A 27 0.55 -8.43 -3.50
N THR A 28 0.22 -9.62 -3.01
CA THR A 28 -0.96 -10.36 -3.48
C THR A 28 -1.80 -10.80 -2.31
N PHE A 29 -3.11 -10.70 -2.47
CA PHE A 29 -4.10 -11.13 -1.48
C PHE A 29 -4.86 -12.33 -2.00
N GLU A 30 -5.36 -13.16 -1.09
CA GLU A 30 -6.31 -14.20 -1.46
C GLU A 30 -7.59 -13.56 -1.99
N THR A 31 -8.22 -14.19 -2.98
CA THR A 31 -9.41 -13.65 -3.66
C THR A 31 -10.51 -13.29 -2.66
N GLY A 32 -10.95 -12.04 -2.71
CA GLY A 32 -12.03 -11.54 -1.86
C GLY A 32 -11.69 -11.41 -0.38
N LYS A 33 -10.43 -11.55 -0.01
CA LYS A 33 -9.99 -11.53 1.38
C LYS A 33 -8.92 -10.46 1.61
N ALA A 34 -8.69 -10.12 2.87
CA ALA A 34 -7.61 -9.25 3.30
C ALA A 34 -6.40 -10.05 3.81
N THR A 35 -6.27 -11.30 3.37
CA THR A 35 -5.17 -12.20 3.75
C THR A 35 -4.09 -12.15 2.67
N LEU A 36 -2.88 -11.79 3.07
CA LEU A 36 -1.72 -11.74 2.15
C LEU A 36 -1.22 -13.15 1.86
N LYS A 37 -0.85 -13.38 0.59
CA LYS A 37 -0.19 -14.63 0.21
C LYS A 37 1.27 -14.60 0.63
N PRO A 38 1.91 -15.79 0.85
CA PRO A 38 3.28 -15.85 1.34
C PRO A 38 4.31 -15.11 0.49
N GLU A 39 4.12 -15.03 -0.84
CA GLU A 39 5.04 -14.33 -1.73
C GLU A 39 5.09 -12.82 -1.50
N SER A 40 4.12 -12.27 -0.75
CA SER A 40 4.11 -10.85 -0.40
C SER A 40 5.15 -10.48 0.66
N GLN A 41 5.65 -11.44 1.40
CA GLN A 41 6.51 -11.18 2.58
C GLN A 41 7.83 -10.54 2.22
N GLU A 42 8.42 -10.88 1.08
CA GLU A 42 9.70 -10.30 0.65
C GLU A 42 9.62 -8.78 0.54
N GLN A 43 8.60 -8.26 -0.15
CA GLN A 43 8.46 -6.81 -0.31
C GLN A 43 8.16 -6.13 1.02
N LEU A 44 7.34 -6.75 1.87
CA LEU A 44 7.04 -6.20 3.20
C LEU A 44 8.30 -6.11 4.06
N GLN A 45 9.15 -7.13 4.02
CA GLN A 45 10.43 -7.10 4.73
C GLN A 45 11.33 -5.97 4.21
N ASN A 46 11.38 -5.78 2.88
CA ASN A 46 12.17 -4.71 2.28
C ASN A 46 11.69 -3.33 2.76
N ILE A 47 10.38 -3.11 2.78
CA ILE A 47 9.81 -1.86 3.26
C ILE A 47 10.09 -1.65 4.75
N ALA A 48 9.95 -2.70 5.56
CA ALA A 48 10.25 -2.62 6.99
C ALA A 48 11.73 -2.23 7.22
N GLU A 49 12.66 -2.81 6.47
CA GLU A 49 14.07 -2.49 6.57
C GLU A 49 14.36 -1.04 6.16
N ILE A 50 13.71 -0.54 5.11
CA ILE A 50 13.81 0.87 4.69
C ILE A 50 13.36 1.77 5.84
N LEU A 51 12.23 1.48 6.46
CA LEU A 51 11.70 2.30 7.56
C LEU A 51 12.59 2.27 8.79
N LYS A 52 13.26 1.15 9.05
CA LYS A 52 14.24 1.05 10.14
C LYS A 52 15.51 1.85 9.84
N ALA A 53 15.94 1.88 8.59
CA ALA A 53 17.12 2.64 8.16
C ALA A 53 16.86 4.15 8.15
N TYR A 54 15.62 4.58 7.95
CA TYR A 54 15.22 5.99 7.90
C TYR A 54 14.15 6.26 8.97
N PRO A 55 14.56 6.41 10.24
CA PRO A 55 13.60 6.43 11.36
C PRO A 55 12.67 7.64 11.41
N LYS A 56 12.91 8.69 10.62
CA LYS A 56 12.04 9.87 10.56
C LYS A 56 10.89 9.71 9.57
N VAL A 57 10.92 8.67 8.75
CA VAL A 57 9.90 8.45 7.71
C VAL A 57 8.62 7.92 8.34
N THR A 58 7.49 8.54 7.98
CA THR A 58 6.16 8.03 8.28
C THR A 58 5.42 7.79 6.96
N LEU A 59 4.56 6.79 6.94
CA LEU A 59 3.85 6.37 5.72
C LEU A 59 2.35 6.33 5.92
N LYS A 60 1.61 6.61 4.83
CA LYS A 60 0.20 6.30 4.70
C LYS A 60 0.05 5.18 3.67
N LEU A 61 -0.69 4.14 4.05
CA LEU A 61 -0.98 2.99 3.18
C LEU A 61 -2.39 3.15 2.63
N GLY A 62 -2.55 3.05 1.31
CA GLY A 62 -3.83 3.17 0.64
C GLY A 62 -4.22 1.85 -0.02
N GLY A 63 -5.44 1.37 0.24
CA GLY A 63 -5.97 0.16 -0.37
C GLY A 63 -7.00 0.49 -1.45
N TYR A 64 -6.97 -0.27 -2.56
CA TYR A 64 -7.84 -0.06 -3.71
C TYR A 64 -8.42 -1.38 -4.19
N THR A 65 -9.62 -1.31 -4.78
CA THR A 65 -10.30 -2.48 -5.33
C THR A 65 -10.80 -2.19 -6.75
N ASP A 66 -11.18 -3.27 -7.47
CA ASP A 66 -11.98 -3.14 -8.68
C ASP A 66 -13.45 -2.89 -8.31
N ASN A 67 -14.36 -2.89 -9.30
CA ASN A 67 -15.78 -2.61 -9.10
C ASN A 67 -16.68 -3.84 -9.05
N MET A 68 -16.12 -5.04 -8.82
CA MET A 68 -16.86 -6.30 -8.88
C MET A 68 -17.84 -6.52 -7.74
N ARG A 69 -17.73 -5.75 -6.68
CA ARG A 69 -18.57 -5.89 -5.48
C ARG A 69 -19.33 -4.59 -5.23
N ASP A 70 -20.26 -4.65 -4.28
CA ASP A 70 -20.91 -3.47 -3.73
C ASP A 70 -19.87 -2.41 -3.32
N PRO A 71 -20.08 -1.12 -3.64
CA PRO A 71 -19.10 -0.08 -3.29
C PRO A 71 -18.75 -0.01 -1.81
N GLN A 72 -19.73 -0.22 -0.91
CA GLN A 72 -19.45 -0.21 0.52
C GLN A 72 -18.61 -1.41 0.95
N SER A 73 -18.87 -2.59 0.38
CA SER A 73 -18.08 -3.79 0.63
C SER A 73 -16.66 -3.61 0.12
N ASN A 74 -16.48 -2.98 -1.05
CA ASN A 74 -15.17 -2.68 -1.60
C ASN A 74 -14.40 -1.70 -0.74
N LEU A 75 -15.05 -0.67 -0.23
CA LEU A 75 -14.42 0.29 0.66
C LEU A 75 -13.92 -0.41 1.93
N LYS A 76 -14.75 -1.26 2.54
CA LYS A 76 -14.39 -2.01 3.73
C LYS A 76 -13.23 -2.97 3.45
N LEU A 77 -13.27 -3.69 2.32
CA LEU A 77 -12.21 -4.63 1.96
C LEU A 77 -10.88 -3.91 1.74
N SER A 78 -10.91 -2.76 1.06
CA SER A 78 -9.70 -1.98 0.82
C SER A 78 -9.10 -1.46 2.12
N GLN A 79 -9.94 -1.05 3.07
CA GLN A 79 -9.49 -0.64 4.39
C GLN A 79 -8.85 -1.81 5.13
N GLN A 80 -9.48 -2.97 5.12
CA GLN A 80 -8.94 -4.16 5.76
C GLN A 80 -7.60 -4.60 5.16
N ARG A 81 -7.46 -4.50 3.84
CA ARG A 81 -6.20 -4.83 3.15
C ARG A 81 -5.07 -3.87 3.54
N ALA A 82 -5.35 -2.58 3.58
CA ALA A 82 -4.37 -1.60 4.03
C ALA A 82 -3.97 -1.84 5.49
N GLU A 83 -4.94 -2.17 6.35
CA GLU A 83 -4.69 -2.49 7.75
C GLU A 83 -3.87 -3.77 7.91
N THR A 84 -4.07 -4.78 7.05
CA THR A 84 -3.29 -6.01 7.06
C THR A 84 -1.81 -5.71 6.75
N VAL A 85 -1.55 -4.88 5.74
CA VAL A 85 -0.18 -4.47 5.40
C VAL A 85 0.46 -3.73 6.57
N MET A 86 -0.28 -2.80 7.18
CA MET A 86 0.20 -2.08 8.36
C MET A 86 0.54 -3.03 9.51
N ALA A 87 -0.34 -3.99 9.80
CA ALA A 87 -0.13 -4.96 10.88
C ALA A 87 1.12 -5.82 10.62
N ASP A 88 1.34 -6.24 9.39
CA ASP A 88 2.50 -7.04 9.03
C ASP A 88 3.80 -6.23 9.17
N LEU A 89 3.78 -4.96 8.79
CA LEU A 89 4.94 -4.08 8.98
C LEU A 89 5.26 -3.89 10.47
N VAL A 90 4.22 -3.77 11.31
CA VAL A 90 4.39 -3.70 12.77
C VAL A 90 5.05 -4.97 13.31
N LYS A 91 4.60 -6.14 12.83
CA LYS A 91 5.20 -7.43 13.22
C LYS A 91 6.67 -7.52 12.80
N LEU A 92 7.04 -6.86 11.72
CA LEU A 92 8.43 -6.83 11.24
C LEU A 92 9.29 -5.78 11.96
N GLY A 93 8.73 -5.09 12.94
CA GLY A 93 9.47 -4.19 13.81
C GLY A 93 9.28 -2.69 13.53
N VAL A 94 8.35 -2.31 12.68
CA VAL A 94 8.03 -0.90 12.44
C VAL A 94 7.04 -0.41 13.50
N GLU A 95 7.27 0.76 14.06
CA GLU A 95 6.38 1.33 15.07
C GLU A 95 5.03 1.72 14.47
N ALA A 96 3.94 1.31 15.11
CA ALA A 96 2.58 1.56 14.63
C ALA A 96 2.29 3.06 14.44
N GLY A 97 2.84 3.91 15.30
CA GLY A 97 2.66 5.36 15.20
C GLY A 97 3.26 6.01 13.96
N ARG A 98 4.07 5.26 13.20
CA ARG A 98 4.67 5.73 11.94
C ARG A 98 3.83 5.36 10.72
N LEU A 99 2.73 4.63 10.90
CA LEU A 99 1.93 4.09 9.82
C LEU A 99 0.47 4.51 9.98
N LYS A 100 -0.19 4.76 8.84
CA LYS A 100 -1.64 4.94 8.77
C LYS A 100 -2.17 4.10 7.63
N ALA A 101 -3.37 3.58 7.75
CA ALA A 101 -4.01 2.75 6.73
C ALA A 101 -5.37 3.33 6.37
N GLU A 102 -5.65 3.46 5.07
CA GLU A 102 -6.92 3.98 4.58
C GLU A 102 -7.36 3.22 3.33
N GLY A 103 -8.64 2.90 3.26
CA GLY A 103 -9.24 2.27 2.09
C GLY A 103 -9.92 3.29 1.21
N TYR A 104 -9.67 3.22 -0.10
CA TYR A 104 -10.29 4.09 -1.10
C TYR A 104 -11.29 3.33 -1.98
N GLY A 105 -11.39 2.00 -1.82
CA GLY A 105 -12.33 1.19 -2.56
C GLY A 105 -12.10 1.26 -4.06
N GLN A 106 -13.19 1.44 -4.83
CA GLN A 106 -13.18 1.48 -6.29
C GLN A 106 -13.08 2.90 -6.86
N GLU A 107 -12.85 3.91 -6.03
CA GLU A 107 -12.98 5.33 -6.43
C GLU A 107 -11.87 5.83 -7.36
N HIS A 108 -10.73 5.13 -7.43
CA HIS A 108 -9.57 5.57 -8.21
C HIS A 108 -9.08 4.47 -9.16
N PRO A 109 -9.90 4.05 -10.16
CA PRO A 109 -9.47 3.01 -11.08
C PRO A 109 -8.33 3.50 -11.99
N VAL A 110 -7.33 2.63 -12.21
CA VAL A 110 -6.23 2.89 -13.15
C VAL A 110 -6.51 2.26 -14.52
N ALA A 111 -7.52 1.39 -14.61
CA ALA A 111 -7.98 0.74 -15.83
C ALA A 111 -9.51 0.67 -15.80
N ASP A 112 -10.13 0.29 -16.95
CA ASP A 112 -11.58 0.32 -17.03
C ASP A 112 -12.17 -0.98 -16.54
N ASN A 113 -12.39 -1.53 -15.67
CA ASN A 113 -13.03 -2.70 -15.05
C ASN A 113 -13.75 -3.68 -16.00
N SER A 114 -13.52 -3.59 -17.32
CA SER A 114 -14.26 -4.40 -18.30
C SER A 114 -13.77 -5.84 -18.44
N THR A 115 -12.52 -6.11 -18.06
CA THR A 115 -11.93 -7.44 -18.11
C THR A 115 -11.31 -7.80 -16.76
N GLU A 116 -11.06 -9.10 -16.54
CA GLU A 116 -10.36 -9.51 -15.31
C GLU A 116 -8.94 -8.94 -15.24
N GLU A 117 -8.28 -8.83 -16.38
CA GLU A 117 -6.95 -8.20 -16.42
C GLU A 117 -6.98 -6.75 -15.97
N ASP A 118 -7.95 -5.97 -16.45
CA ASP A 118 -8.11 -4.57 -16.06
C ASP A 118 -8.53 -4.45 -14.59
N ARG A 119 -9.43 -5.31 -14.13
CA ARG A 119 -9.83 -5.33 -12.72
C ARG A 119 -8.65 -5.65 -11.80
N ALA A 120 -7.77 -6.56 -12.21
CA ALA A 120 -6.57 -6.88 -11.44
C ALA A 120 -5.66 -5.67 -11.26
N LYS A 121 -5.56 -4.81 -12.27
CA LYS A 121 -4.79 -3.55 -12.18
C LYS A 121 -5.40 -2.57 -11.19
N ASN A 122 -6.70 -2.67 -10.91
CA ASN A 122 -7.39 -1.80 -9.97
C ASN A 122 -7.36 -2.31 -8.52
N ARG A 123 -6.83 -3.52 -8.28
CA ARG A 123 -6.67 -4.11 -6.95
C ARG A 123 -5.22 -3.95 -6.50
N TRP A 124 -4.91 -2.90 -5.77
CA TRP A 124 -3.53 -2.65 -5.35
C TRP A 124 -3.43 -1.97 -3.99
N ILE A 125 -2.22 -1.91 -3.48
CA ILE A 125 -1.87 -1.15 -2.29
C ILE A 125 -0.81 -0.13 -2.69
N ASP A 126 -1.00 1.12 -2.27
CA ASP A 126 -0.04 2.20 -2.44
C ASP A 126 0.50 2.65 -1.09
N LEU A 127 1.66 3.29 -1.09
CA LEU A 127 2.13 4.02 0.06
C LEU A 127 2.53 5.45 -0.32
N ARG A 128 2.39 6.35 0.63
CA ARG A 128 2.82 7.74 0.49
C ARG A 128 3.62 8.13 1.73
N ALA A 129 4.78 8.76 1.54
CA ALA A 129 5.52 9.30 2.66
C ALA A 129 4.81 10.55 3.20
N THR A 130 4.53 10.56 4.50
CA THR A 130 3.90 11.70 5.19
C THR A 130 4.92 12.53 5.95
N SER A 131 6.10 12.00 6.17
CA SER A 131 7.28 12.74 6.63
C SER A 131 8.53 11.99 6.21
N LYS A 132 9.62 12.67 6.16
CA LYS A 132 10.94 12.11 5.90
C LYS A 132 12.03 13.04 6.46
#